data_ebd8f16d61d675af06fa936686696c26
#
_entry.id   ebd8f16d61d675af06fa936686696c26
#
_cell.length_a   1.000
_cell.length_b   1.000
_cell.length_c   1.000
_cell.angle_alpha   90.00
_cell.angle_beta   90.00
_cell.angle_gamma   90.00
#
_symmetry.space_group_name_H-M   'P 1'
#
loop_
_entity.id
_entity.type
_entity.pdbx_description
1 polymer ?
#
loop_
_entity_poly.entity_id
_entity_poly.type
_entity_poly.pdbx_seq_one_letter_code
_entity_poly.pdbx_strand_id
1 'polypeptide(L)'
;MISLLARFFCKSDGKSPAQLRTAYGILCGAVGIGLNLLLFLGKFFAGTLSGSVAITADAFNNLSDAGSSVVTLLGFRIAAKAPDPGHPFGHGRAEYLSGLAVSMLILLMGVELAKESLNKILHPALVEFSWLVIGILAASICVKLYMAMYNRSLGKKLSAPALLAAAADSLGDCMSTSAVLVATLIGHYFQLPVDGWVGILVALFIFKGGIDAAKDTIDPLLGKPPTPEFVKEIEDLVMAHKEISGIHDLVVHDYGPGRVMISLHAEVPATGSVMTIHDAIDNIEQELHRKLGCEAVIHMDPIATDNSTTVVLRNKITELAHCIDPALSIHDFRMVPGPTHTNLIFDVVTPFGFRLEDAEVARQLRALIRTFILPAKLYNITIIKWR
;
A
#
# COMPACT_ATOMS: atom_id res chain seq x y z
N MET A 1 -0.98 3.71 -27.50
CA MET A 1 -0.75 2.27 -27.73
C MET A 1 -1.46 1.43 -26.66
N ILE A 2 -1.10 1.54 -25.37
CA ILE A 2 -1.70 0.71 -24.29
C ILE A 2 -3.21 0.87 -24.17
N SER A 3 -3.78 2.07 -24.31
CA SER A 3 -5.23 2.30 -24.31
C SER A 3 -5.97 1.60 -25.46
N LEU A 4 -5.32 1.46 -26.59
CA LEU A 4 -5.84 0.68 -27.72
C LEU A 4 -5.74 -0.82 -27.46
N LEU A 5 -4.59 -1.31 -26.98
CA LEU A 5 -4.42 -2.71 -26.61
C LEU A 5 -5.36 -3.12 -25.47
N ALA A 6 -5.56 -2.24 -24.49
CA ALA A 6 -6.50 -2.48 -23.40
C ALA A 6 -7.95 -2.64 -23.88
N ARG A 7 -8.39 -1.94 -24.92
CA ARG A 7 -9.72 -2.15 -25.52
C ARG A 7 -9.90 -3.54 -26.13
N PHE A 8 -8.81 -4.16 -26.60
CA PHE A 8 -8.85 -5.51 -27.17
C PHE A 8 -8.68 -6.60 -26.11
N PHE A 9 -7.73 -6.42 -25.17
CA PHE A 9 -7.35 -7.46 -24.21
C PHE A 9 -8.02 -7.31 -22.84
N CYS A 10 -8.42 -6.10 -22.44
CA CYS A 10 -9.01 -5.81 -21.14
C CYS A 10 -10.47 -5.36 -21.27
N LYS A 11 -11.31 -6.12 -22.04
CA LYS A 11 -12.75 -5.83 -22.08
C LYS A 11 -13.32 -5.85 -20.66
N SER A 12 -14.06 -4.80 -20.32
CA SER A 12 -14.64 -4.61 -18.97
C SER A 12 -15.96 -5.39 -18.76
N ASP A 13 -16.53 -5.97 -19.84
CA ASP A 13 -17.83 -6.62 -19.77
C ASP A 13 -17.82 -7.83 -18.82
N GLY A 14 -18.45 -7.68 -17.66
CA GLY A 14 -18.65 -8.74 -16.67
C GLY A 14 -17.43 -9.09 -15.79
N LYS A 15 -16.33 -8.33 -15.84
CA LYS A 15 -15.14 -8.57 -15.00
C LYS A 15 -15.22 -7.80 -13.69
N SER A 16 -14.85 -8.47 -12.58
CA SER A 16 -14.68 -7.80 -11.30
C SER A 16 -13.51 -6.79 -11.34
N PRO A 17 -13.48 -5.79 -10.44
CA PRO A 17 -12.37 -4.83 -10.33
C PRO A 17 -11.00 -5.52 -10.19
N ALA A 18 -10.93 -6.61 -9.42
CA ALA A 18 -9.71 -7.40 -9.23
C ALA A 18 -9.26 -8.09 -10.52
N GLN A 19 -10.18 -8.68 -11.28
CA GLN A 19 -9.89 -9.31 -12.58
C GLN A 19 -9.42 -8.28 -13.62
N LEU A 20 -10.02 -7.09 -13.61
CA LEU A 20 -9.62 -6.01 -14.51
C LEU A 20 -8.21 -5.51 -14.16
N ARG A 21 -7.91 -5.35 -12.88
CA ARG A 21 -6.58 -4.99 -12.38
C ARG A 21 -5.51 -5.99 -12.83
N THR A 22 -5.76 -7.28 -12.65
CA THR A 22 -4.85 -8.35 -13.11
C THR A 22 -4.63 -8.31 -14.62
N ALA A 23 -5.71 -8.14 -15.41
CA ALA A 23 -5.60 -8.07 -16.87
C ALA A 23 -4.73 -6.89 -17.33
N TYR A 24 -4.89 -5.71 -16.70
CA TYR A 24 -4.03 -4.54 -16.97
C TYR A 24 -2.58 -4.77 -16.53
N GLY A 25 -2.36 -5.40 -15.36
CA GLY A 25 -1.01 -5.72 -14.87
C GLY A 25 -0.25 -6.66 -15.82
N ILE A 26 -0.91 -7.73 -16.28
CA ILE A 26 -0.35 -8.67 -17.27
C ILE A 26 -0.06 -7.97 -18.60
N LEU A 27 -0.99 -7.12 -19.06
CA LEU A 27 -0.79 -6.35 -20.30
C LEU A 27 0.40 -5.41 -20.20
N CYS A 28 0.53 -4.67 -19.08
CA CYS A 28 1.66 -3.77 -18.85
C CYS A 28 2.99 -4.51 -18.80
N GLY A 29 3.06 -5.64 -18.09
CA GLY A 29 4.24 -6.49 -18.06
C GLY A 29 4.62 -7.02 -19.44
N ALA A 30 3.66 -7.53 -20.22
CA ALA A 30 3.90 -8.04 -21.58
C ALA A 30 4.39 -6.92 -22.53
N VAL A 31 3.79 -5.73 -22.46
CA VAL A 31 4.23 -4.57 -23.25
C VAL A 31 5.63 -4.11 -22.81
N GLY A 32 5.90 -4.14 -21.49
CA GLY A 32 7.23 -3.84 -20.95
C GLY A 32 8.30 -4.76 -21.48
N ILE A 33 8.06 -6.08 -21.47
CA ILE A 33 8.96 -7.08 -22.07
C ILE A 33 9.20 -6.77 -23.55
N GLY A 34 8.12 -6.54 -24.31
CA GLY A 34 8.22 -6.29 -25.75
C GLY A 34 9.01 -5.01 -26.06
N LEU A 35 8.79 -3.91 -25.36
CA LEU A 35 9.50 -2.65 -25.55
C LEU A 35 10.97 -2.74 -25.14
N ASN A 36 11.28 -3.39 -24.00
CA ASN A 36 12.67 -3.57 -23.58
C ASN A 36 13.44 -4.50 -24.50
N LEU A 37 12.83 -5.57 -25.03
CA LEU A 37 13.44 -6.41 -26.05
C LEU A 37 13.67 -5.65 -27.36
N LEU A 38 12.75 -4.79 -27.77
CA LEU A 38 12.92 -3.95 -28.96
C LEU A 38 14.07 -2.97 -28.79
N LEU A 39 14.18 -2.34 -27.62
CA LEU A 39 15.33 -1.47 -27.29
C LEU A 39 16.63 -2.26 -27.24
N PHE A 40 16.65 -3.44 -26.63
CA PHE A 40 17.80 -4.34 -26.61
C PHE A 40 18.28 -4.65 -28.04
N LEU A 41 17.40 -5.16 -28.89
CA LEU A 41 17.74 -5.51 -30.26
C LEU A 41 18.25 -4.29 -31.05
N GLY A 42 17.52 -3.18 -30.99
CA GLY A 42 17.92 -1.93 -31.67
C GLY A 42 19.30 -1.44 -31.27
N LYS A 43 19.58 -1.38 -29.96
CA LYS A 43 20.88 -0.96 -29.42
C LYS A 43 21.97 -1.98 -29.68
N PHE A 44 21.68 -3.28 -29.58
CA PHE A 44 22.65 -4.34 -29.83
C PHE A 44 23.14 -4.33 -31.26
N PHE A 45 22.22 -4.27 -32.26
CA PHE A 45 22.62 -4.16 -33.67
C PHE A 45 23.35 -2.85 -33.97
N ALA A 46 22.90 -1.72 -33.42
CA ALA A 46 23.58 -0.45 -33.60
C ALA A 46 24.98 -0.45 -32.97
N GLY A 47 25.14 -1.02 -31.76
CA GLY A 47 26.43 -1.14 -31.09
C GLY A 47 27.40 -2.03 -31.83
N THR A 48 26.96 -3.18 -32.36
CA THR A 48 27.78 -4.10 -33.14
C THR A 48 28.19 -3.50 -34.48
N LEU A 49 27.27 -2.80 -35.17
CA LEU A 49 27.57 -2.15 -36.45
C LEU A 49 28.52 -0.93 -36.31
N SER A 50 28.40 -0.19 -35.21
CA SER A 50 29.26 0.96 -34.91
C SER A 50 30.57 0.61 -34.21
N GLY A 51 30.73 -0.63 -33.74
CA GLY A 51 31.85 -1.06 -32.90
C GLY A 51 31.85 -0.43 -31.50
N SER A 52 30.73 0.18 -31.08
CA SER A 52 30.62 0.86 -29.78
C SER A 52 30.29 -0.10 -28.67
N VAL A 53 31.26 -0.36 -27.78
CA VAL A 53 31.11 -1.18 -26.58
C VAL A 53 30.07 -0.56 -25.61
N ALA A 54 30.05 0.79 -25.55
CA ALA A 54 29.11 1.51 -24.67
C ALA A 54 27.65 1.28 -25.07
N ILE A 55 27.32 1.35 -26.39
CA ILE A 55 25.96 1.09 -26.88
C ILE A 55 25.58 -0.39 -26.65
N THR A 56 26.53 -1.31 -26.85
CA THR A 56 26.29 -2.73 -26.63
C THR A 56 26.04 -3.04 -25.15
N ALA A 57 26.80 -2.42 -24.23
CA ALA A 57 26.58 -2.54 -22.79
C ALA A 57 25.21 -1.99 -22.39
N ASP A 58 24.80 -0.83 -22.92
CA ASP A 58 23.48 -0.23 -22.67
C ASP A 58 22.33 -1.09 -23.24
N ALA A 59 22.58 -1.86 -24.31
CA ALA A 59 21.64 -2.86 -24.80
C ALA A 59 21.37 -3.95 -23.74
N PHE A 60 22.40 -4.47 -23.08
CA PHE A 60 22.23 -5.48 -22.03
C PHE A 60 21.48 -4.97 -20.82
N ASN A 61 21.56 -3.68 -20.48
CA ASN A 61 20.69 -3.06 -19.47
C ASN A 61 19.21 -3.23 -19.83
N ASN A 62 18.81 -2.97 -21.08
CA ASN A 62 17.42 -3.17 -21.49
C ASN A 62 16.97 -4.65 -21.45
N LEU A 63 17.91 -5.59 -21.60
CA LEU A 63 17.60 -7.02 -21.40
C LEU A 63 17.32 -7.33 -19.92
N SER A 64 18.08 -6.72 -19.00
CA SER A 64 17.83 -6.81 -17.55
C SER A 64 16.46 -6.21 -17.19
N ASP A 65 16.09 -5.07 -17.79
CA ASP A 65 14.79 -4.41 -17.58
C ASP A 65 13.62 -5.24 -18.13
N ALA A 66 13.86 -6.03 -19.18
CA ALA A 66 12.89 -7.04 -19.61
C ALA A 66 12.68 -8.11 -18.51
N GLY A 67 13.74 -8.47 -17.77
CA GLY A 67 13.66 -9.34 -16.60
C GLY A 67 12.77 -8.76 -15.49
N SER A 68 12.93 -7.48 -15.13
CA SER A 68 12.04 -6.79 -14.17
C SER A 68 10.58 -6.80 -14.63
N SER A 69 10.35 -6.61 -15.92
CA SER A 69 9.00 -6.69 -16.50
C SER A 69 8.40 -8.11 -16.42
N VAL A 70 9.24 -9.16 -16.54
CA VAL A 70 8.81 -10.57 -16.31
C VAL A 70 8.41 -10.78 -14.86
N VAL A 71 9.18 -10.27 -13.89
CA VAL A 71 8.85 -10.37 -12.46
C VAL A 71 7.49 -9.73 -12.18
N THR A 72 7.25 -8.54 -12.72
CA THR A 72 5.96 -7.84 -12.59
C THR A 72 4.81 -8.66 -13.19
N LEU A 73 4.97 -9.19 -14.39
CA LEU A 73 3.96 -10.01 -15.06
C LEU A 73 3.65 -11.29 -14.27
N LEU A 74 4.67 -11.98 -13.78
CA LEU A 74 4.52 -13.17 -12.96
C LEU A 74 3.82 -12.86 -11.63
N GLY A 75 4.15 -11.74 -11.00
CA GLY A 75 3.51 -11.26 -9.78
C GLY A 75 2.01 -11.13 -9.95
N PHE A 76 1.54 -10.44 -10.98
CA PHE A 76 0.12 -10.33 -11.30
C PHE A 76 -0.53 -11.67 -11.64
N ARG A 77 0.19 -12.54 -12.36
CA ARG A 77 -0.32 -13.86 -12.74
C ARG A 77 -0.48 -14.79 -11.54
N ILE A 78 0.46 -14.75 -10.59
CA ILE A 78 0.40 -15.51 -9.34
C ILE A 78 -0.68 -14.92 -8.42
N ALA A 79 -0.75 -13.60 -8.28
CA ALA A 79 -1.76 -12.93 -7.46
C ALA A 79 -3.20 -13.26 -7.87
N ALA A 80 -3.42 -13.56 -9.17
CA ALA A 80 -4.71 -13.94 -9.69
C ALA A 80 -5.15 -15.38 -9.35
N LYS A 81 -4.26 -16.24 -8.82
CA LYS A 81 -4.61 -17.61 -8.46
C LYS A 81 -5.61 -17.63 -7.31
N ALA A 82 -6.59 -18.54 -7.42
CA ALA A 82 -7.54 -18.81 -6.35
C ALA A 82 -6.84 -19.33 -5.08
N PRO A 83 -7.50 -19.25 -3.90
CA PRO A 83 -7.06 -19.94 -2.70
C PRO A 83 -6.82 -21.43 -2.95
N ASP A 84 -5.80 -21.97 -2.31
CA ASP A 84 -5.47 -23.39 -2.31
C ASP A 84 -5.13 -23.85 -0.87
N PRO A 85 -4.96 -25.16 -0.62
CA PRO A 85 -4.67 -25.65 0.73
C PRO A 85 -3.36 -25.10 1.35
N GLY A 86 -2.39 -24.68 0.51
CA GLY A 86 -1.15 -24.07 0.96
C GLY A 86 -1.31 -22.55 1.25
N HIS A 87 -2.27 -21.92 0.58
CA HIS A 87 -2.55 -20.47 0.69
C HIS A 87 -4.06 -20.22 0.80
N PRO A 88 -4.66 -20.50 1.97
CA PRO A 88 -6.11 -20.43 2.16
C PRO A 88 -6.69 -19.04 1.91
N PHE A 89 -5.92 -17.98 2.17
CA PHE A 89 -6.32 -16.59 1.90
C PHE A 89 -5.96 -16.12 0.49
N GLY A 90 -5.48 -17.03 -0.38
CA GLY A 90 -5.11 -16.76 -1.76
C GLY A 90 -3.71 -16.16 -1.93
N HIS A 91 -3.41 -15.77 -3.16
CA HIS A 91 -2.06 -15.37 -3.59
C HIS A 91 -1.93 -13.87 -3.86
N GLY A 92 -2.91 -13.05 -3.43
CA GLY A 92 -2.96 -11.61 -3.76
C GLY A 92 -1.69 -10.84 -3.38
N ARG A 93 -1.06 -11.20 -2.26
CA ARG A 93 0.21 -10.58 -1.80
C ARG A 93 1.40 -10.82 -2.73
N ALA A 94 1.31 -11.76 -3.69
CA ALA A 94 2.36 -11.96 -4.69
C ALA A 94 2.60 -10.70 -5.56
N GLU A 95 1.59 -9.85 -5.72
CA GLU A 95 1.76 -8.55 -6.38
C GLU A 95 2.69 -7.63 -5.58
N TYR A 96 2.52 -7.54 -4.26
CA TYR A 96 3.40 -6.74 -3.40
C TYR A 96 4.83 -7.30 -3.40
N LEU A 97 4.99 -8.63 -3.35
CA LEU A 97 6.30 -9.28 -3.42
C LEU A 97 7.00 -9.02 -4.76
N SER A 98 6.27 -9.00 -5.88
CA SER A 98 6.87 -8.66 -7.17
C SER A 98 7.29 -7.18 -7.25
N GLY A 99 6.49 -6.27 -6.69
CA GLY A 99 6.86 -4.87 -6.56
C GLY A 99 8.11 -4.67 -5.70
N LEU A 100 8.22 -5.41 -4.59
CA LEU A 100 9.40 -5.41 -3.74
C LEU A 100 10.64 -5.95 -4.48
N ALA A 101 10.51 -7.04 -5.24
CA ALA A 101 11.61 -7.57 -6.03
C ALA A 101 12.11 -6.55 -7.07
N VAL A 102 11.19 -5.86 -7.77
CA VAL A 102 11.55 -4.79 -8.71
C VAL A 102 12.23 -3.62 -7.99
N SER A 103 11.74 -3.19 -6.83
CA SER A 103 12.37 -2.10 -6.06
C SER A 103 13.78 -2.46 -5.58
N MET A 104 14.05 -3.74 -5.25
CA MET A 104 15.40 -4.21 -4.94
C MET A 104 16.33 -4.16 -6.17
N LEU A 105 15.83 -4.49 -7.36
CA LEU A 105 16.60 -4.32 -8.60
C LEU A 105 16.93 -2.86 -8.87
N ILE A 106 15.98 -1.93 -8.64
CA ILE A 106 16.22 -0.48 -8.76
C ILE A 106 17.35 -0.03 -7.81
N LEU A 107 17.34 -0.50 -6.55
CA LEU A 107 18.38 -0.18 -5.58
C LEU A 107 19.75 -0.73 -6.01
N LEU A 108 19.80 -1.95 -6.55
CA LEU A 108 21.04 -2.53 -7.10
C LEU A 108 21.59 -1.69 -8.26
N MET A 109 20.72 -1.29 -9.20
CA MET A 109 21.10 -0.40 -10.31
C MET A 109 21.63 0.94 -9.80
N GLY A 110 21.02 1.50 -8.74
CA GLY A 110 21.51 2.72 -8.08
C GLY A 110 22.92 2.55 -7.53
N VAL A 111 23.22 1.40 -6.88
CA VAL A 111 24.58 1.08 -6.39
C VAL A 111 25.59 0.97 -7.54
N GLU A 112 25.23 0.26 -8.62
CA GLU A 112 26.11 0.09 -9.78
C GLU A 112 26.40 1.43 -10.44
N LEU A 113 25.38 2.26 -10.67
CA LEU A 113 25.55 3.60 -11.23
C LEU A 113 26.42 4.49 -10.34
N ALA A 114 26.24 4.43 -9.02
CA ALA A 114 27.09 5.18 -8.08
C ALA A 114 28.56 4.75 -8.15
N LYS A 115 28.83 3.43 -8.19
CA LYS A 115 30.19 2.88 -8.34
C LYS A 115 30.85 3.31 -9.66
N GLU A 116 30.12 3.17 -10.77
CA GLU A 116 30.61 3.57 -12.09
C GLU A 116 30.89 5.07 -12.13
N SER A 117 29.98 5.89 -11.62
CA SER A 117 30.11 7.33 -11.56
C SER A 117 31.31 7.76 -10.70
N LEU A 118 31.52 7.10 -9.54
CA LEU A 118 32.69 7.35 -8.70
C LEU A 118 33.99 7.00 -9.44
N ASN A 119 34.02 5.88 -10.17
CA ASN A 119 35.18 5.49 -10.98
C ASN A 119 35.46 6.51 -12.07
N LYS A 120 34.44 7.06 -12.75
CA LYS A 120 34.58 8.15 -13.73
C LYS A 120 35.05 9.47 -13.13
N ILE A 121 34.78 9.76 -11.88
CA ILE A 121 35.32 10.92 -11.15
C ILE A 121 36.81 10.72 -10.86
N LEU A 122 37.21 9.51 -10.46
CA LEU A 122 38.60 9.18 -10.13
C LEU A 122 39.48 9.03 -11.38
N HIS A 123 38.90 8.55 -12.48
CA HIS A 123 39.58 8.34 -13.77
C HIS A 123 38.78 9.04 -14.88
N PRO A 124 38.91 10.40 -14.99
CA PRO A 124 38.14 11.16 -15.97
C PRO A 124 38.53 10.79 -17.40
N ALA A 125 37.51 10.47 -18.20
CA ALA A 125 37.66 10.27 -19.65
C ALA A 125 36.57 11.04 -20.40
N LEU A 126 36.89 11.56 -21.56
CA LEU A 126 35.88 12.19 -22.43
C LEU A 126 35.04 11.09 -23.09
N VAL A 127 33.74 11.28 -23.12
CA VAL A 127 32.79 10.36 -23.78
C VAL A 127 32.91 10.54 -25.30
N GLU A 128 33.01 9.45 -26.04
CA GLU A 128 33.05 9.49 -27.50
C GLU A 128 31.74 10.05 -28.08
N PHE A 129 31.85 11.08 -28.89
CA PHE A 129 30.70 11.73 -29.52
C PHE A 129 30.34 11.09 -30.85
N SER A 130 29.07 10.69 -31.00
CA SER A 130 28.54 10.22 -32.29
C SER A 130 27.06 10.61 -32.41
N TRP A 131 26.66 11.16 -33.56
CA TRP A 131 25.24 11.48 -33.83
C TRP A 131 24.34 10.25 -33.81
N LEU A 132 24.85 9.08 -34.18
CA LEU A 132 24.12 7.83 -34.08
C LEU A 132 23.83 7.48 -32.62
N VAL A 133 24.83 7.62 -31.73
CA VAL A 133 24.67 7.40 -30.27
C VAL A 133 23.61 8.33 -29.71
N ILE A 134 23.68 9.62 -30.03
CA ILE A 134 22.71 10.64 -29.61
C ILE A 134 21.28 10.26 -30.03
N GLY A 135 21.11 9.84 -31.31
CA GLY A 135 19.79 9.42 -31.81
C GLY A 135 19.21 8.18 -31.07
N ILE A 136 20.07 7.22 -30.78
CA ILE A 136 19.67 6.00 -30.04
C ILE A 136 19.32 6.32 -28.59
N LEU A 137 20.12 7.14 -27.91
CA LEU A 137 19.83 7.58 -26.55
C LEU A 137 18.52 8.37 -26.48
N ALA A 138 18.28 9.30 -27.39
CA ALA A 138 17.05 10.07 -27.48
C ALA A 138 15.82 9.17 -27.72
N ALA A 139 15.90 8.22 -28.64
CA ALA A 139 14.82 7.24 -28.86
C ALA A 139 14.56 6.38 -27.63
N SER A 140 15.62 5.93 -26.95
CA SER A 140 15.51 5.17 -25.70
C SER A 140 14.79 5.98 -24.59
N ILE A 141 15.17 7.25 -24.41
CA ILE A 141 14.51 8.16 -23.46
C ILE A 141 13.01 8.26 -23.75
N CYS A 142 12.61 8.47 -25.01
CA CYS A 142 11.22 8.57 -25.41
C CYS A 142 10.42 7.30 -25.07
N VAL A 143 10.98 6.12 -25.35
CA VAL A 143 10.33 4.84 -25.06
C VAL A 143 10.23 4.62 -23.54
N LYS A 144 11.30 4.83 -22.78
CA LYS A 144 11.32 4.68 -21.32
C LYS A 144 10.39 5.69 -20.62
N LEU A 145 10.34 6.93 -21.09
CA LEU A 145 9.40 7.94 -20.59
C LEU A 145 7.95 7.52 -20.84
N TYR A 146 7.65 7.00 -22.03
CA TYR A 146 6.33 6.45 -22.32
C TYR A 146 5.99 5.28 -21.39
N MET A 147 6.94 4.36 -21.13
CA MET A 147 6.77 3.26 -20.18
C MET A 147 6.49 3.76 -18.76
N ALA A 148 7.28 4.71 -18.26
CA ALA A 148 7.09 5.32 -16.94
C ALA A 148 5.71 5.97 -16.82
N MET A 149 5.28 6.73 -17.83
CA MET A 149 3.99 7.42 -17.82
C MET A 149 2.80 6.47 -17.77
N TYR A 150 2.77 5.44 -18.61
CA TYR A 150 1.62 4.54 -18.60
C TYR A 150 1.59 3.65 -17.36
N ASN A 151 2.74 3.14 -16.91
CA ASN A 151 2.83 2.34 -15.68
C ASN A 151 2.39 3.17 -14.47
N ARG A 152 2.85 4.42 -14.35
CA ARG A 152 2.45 5.34 -13.27
C ARG A 152 0.96 5.66 -13.30
N SER A 153 0.41 5.95 -14.49
CA SER A 153 -1.02 6.26 -14.64
C SER A 153 -1.90 5.08 -14.26
N LEU A 154 -1.59 3.88 -14.75
CA LEU A 154 -2.34 2.67 -14.44
C LEU A 154 -2.08 2.19 -13.01
N GLY A 155 -0.84 2.29 -12.52
CA GLY A 155 -0.49 1.94 -11.15
C GLY A 155 -1.28 2.75 -10.12
N LYS A 156 -1.42 4.07 -10.34
CA LYS A 156 -2.28 4.93 -9.50
C LYS A 156 -3.76 4.58 -9.62
N LYS A 157 -4.27 4.43 -10.87
CA LYS A 157 -5.69 4.13 -11.13
C LYS A 157 -6.13 2.79 -10.54
N LEU A 158 -5.23 1.81 -10.53
CA LEU A 158 -5.51 0.45 -10.07
C LEU A 158 -4.99 0.20 -8.65
N SER A 159 -4.38 1.19 -8.00
CA SER A 159 -3.71 1.05 -6.70
C SER A 159 -2.73 -0.14 -6.69
N ALA A 160 -1.92 -0.28 -7.75
CA ALA A 160 -1.03 -1.42 -8.00
C ALA A 160 0.45 -1.06 -7.73
N PRO A 161 1.01 -1.39 -6.54
CA PRO A 161 2.40 -1.06 -6.17
C PRO A 161 3.43 -1.63 -7.16
N ALA A 162 3.20 -2.83 -7.70
CA ALA A 162 4.09 -3.43 -8.69
C ALA A 162 4.21 -2.59 -9.99
N LEU A 163 3.11 -1.97 -10.45
CA LEU A 163 3.14 -1.06 -11.60
C LEU A 163 3.81 0.28 -11.24
N LEU A 164 3.67 0.75 -10.01
CA LEU A 164 4.36 1.95 -9.53
C LEU A 164 5.87 1.70 -9.43
N ALA A 165 6.31 0.53 -8.96
CA ALA A 165 7.71 0.12 -8.96
C ALA A 165 8.27 0.04 -10.39
N ALA A 166 7.55 -0.60 -11.34
CA ALA A 166 7.94 -0.64 -12.74
C ALA A 166 7.99 0.76 -13.40
N ALA A 167 7.15 1.69 -12.94
CA ALA A 167 7.22 3.09 -13.39
C ALA A 167 8.46 3.81 -12.85
N ALA A 168 8.84 3.55 -11.59
CA ALA A 168 10.05 4.10 -10.97
C ALA A 168 11.32 3.57 -11.65
N ASP A 169 11.36 2.27 -11.98
CA ASP A 169 12.40 1.62 -12.77
C ASP A 169 12.60 2.32 -14.12
N SER A 170 11.54 2.39 -14.92
CA SER A 170 11.57 3.05 -16.23
C SER A 170 11.94 4.55 -16.15
N LEU A 171 11.58 5.24 -15.06
CA LEU A 171 11.97 6.63 -14.82
C LEU A 171 13.46 6.75 -14.45
N GLY A 172 13.98 5.83 -13.64
CA GLY A 172 15.39 5.73 -13.30
C GLY A 172 16.26 5.58 -14.56
N ASP A 173 15.86 4.66 -15.46
CA ASP A 173 16.51 4.44 -16.74
C ASP A 173 16.47 5.68 -17.65
N CYS A 174 15.31 6.34 -17.71
CA CYS A 174 15.16 7.58 -18.45
C CYS A 174 16.11 8.67 -17.94
N MET A 175 16.24 8.81 -16.61
CA MET A 175 17.14 9.79 -16.00
C MET A 175 18.61 9.45 -16.20
N SER A 176 18.98 8.17 -16.03
CA SER A 176 20.35 7.70 -16.28
C SER A 176 20.74 7.94 -17.72
N THR A 177 19.92 7.53 -18.69
CA THR A 177 20.17 7.75 -20.11
C THR A 177 20.22 9.24 -20.48
N SER A 178 19.35 10.08 -19.86
CA SER A 178 19.36 11.54 -20.07
C SER A 178 20.64 12.17 -19.51
N ALA A 179 21.12 11.70 -18.36
CA ALA A 179 22.38 12.15 -17.77
C ALA A 179 23.57 11.86 -18.68
N VAL A 180 23.65 10.64 -19.24
CA VAL A 180 24.68 10.25 -20.21
C VAL A 180 24.58 11.12 -21.45
N LEU A 181 23.38 11.39 -21.98
CA LEU A 181 23.17 12.26 -23.14
C LEU A 181 23.70 13.69 -22.89
N VAL A 182 23.32 14.28 -21.75
CA VAL A 182 23.73 15.64 -21.36
C VAL A 182 25.24 15.69 -21.13
N ALA A 183 25.80 14.71 -20.42
CA ALA A 183 27.25 14.63 -20.17
C ALA A 183 28.07 14.48 -21.48
N THR A 184 27.56 13.67 -22.44
CA THR A 184 28.18 13.52 -23.77
C THR A 184 28.18 14.85 -24.54
N LEU A 185 27.08 15.60 -24.52
CA LEU A 185 26.99 16.92 -25.15
C LEU A 185 27.93 17.94 -24.50
N ILE A 186 27.97 18.01 -23.16
CA ILE A 186 28.87 18.90 -22.41
C ILE A 186 30.33 18.52 -22.69
N GLY A 187 30.64 17.21 -22.62
CA GLY A 187 31.98 16.71 -22.92
C GLY A 187 32.46 17.10 -24.34
N HIS A 188 31.55 17.01 -25.32
CA HIS A 188 31.88 17.39 -26.72
C HIS A 188 32.11 18.89 -26.91
N TYR A 189 31.19 19.73 -26.40
CA TYR A 189 31.26 21.17 -26.63
C TYR A 189 32.23 21.90 -25.69
N PHE A 190 32.34 21.48 -24.43
CA PHE A 190 33.13 22.17 -23.42
C PHE A 190 34.41 21.43 -23.01
N GLN A 191 34.62 20.21 -23.50
CA GLN A 191 35.78 19.36 -23.16
C GLN A 191 35.89 19.09 -21.63
N LEU A 192 34.74 19.05 -20.91
CA LEU A 192 34.69 18.83 -19.48
C LEU A 192 34.21 17.41 -19.15
N PRO A 193 34.91 16.63 -18.33
CA PRO A 193 34.50 15.29 -17.91
C PRO A 193 33.50 15.35 -16.76
N VAL A 194 32.25 15.77 -17.03
CA VAL A 194 31.20 15.95 -16.01
C VAL A 194 30.38 14.69 -15.78
N ASP A 195 30.54 13.65 -16.58
CA ASP A 195 29.73 12.43 -16.60
C ASP A 195 29.63 11.77 -15.21
N GLY A 196 30.76 11.63 -14.50
CA GLY A 196 30.78 11.05 -13.16
C GLY A 196 29.98 11.84 -12.13
N TRP A 197 30.04 13.18 -12.16
CA TRP A 197 29.31 14.03 -11.21
C TRP A 197 27.80 14.00 -11.44
N VAL A 198 27.39 14.05 -12.70
CA VAL A 198 25.98 13.93 -13.09
C VAL A 198 25.45 12.53 -12.73
N GLY A 199 26.27 11.49 -12.95
CA GLY A 199 25.93 10.11 -12.61
C GLY A 199 25.67 9.92 -11.10
N ILE A 200 26.45 10.54 -10.21
CA ILE A 200 26.20 10.48 -8.74
C ILE A 200 24.85 11.12 -8.39
N LEU A 201 24.52 12.29 -8.97
CA LEU A 201 23.23 12.94 -8.73
C LEU A 201 22.06 12.05 -9.15
N VAL A 202 22.18 11.39 -10.31
CA VAL A 202 21.16 10.45 -10.79
C VAL A 202 21.06 9.21 -9.90
N ALA A 203 22.21 8.66 -9.46
CA ALA A 203 22.22 7.52 -8.55
C ALA A 203 21.47 7.81 -7.25
N LEU A 204 21.67 9.00 -6.65
CA LEU A 204 20.92 9.43 -5.45
C LEU A 204 19.42 9.51 -5.70
N PHE A 205 19.01 10.01 -6.87
CA PHE A 205 17.59 10.05 -7.24
C PHE A 205 17.00 8.65 -7.42
N ILE A 206 17.74 7.74 -8.07
CA ILE A 206 17.34 6.33 -8.25
C ILE A 206 17.21 5.64 -6.88
N PHE A 207 18.16 5.87 -5.97
CA PHE A 207 18.07 5.37 -4.60
C PHE A 207 16.80 5.81 -3.88
N LYS A 208 16.49 7.11 -3.95
CA LYS A 208 15.25 7.63 -3.36
C LYS A 208 14.02 6.94 -3.96
N GLY A 209 13.93 6.86 -5.30
CA GLY A 209 12.82 6.18 -5.98
C GLY A 209 12.69 4.70 -5.60
N GLY A 210 13.81 3.98 -5.48
CA GLY A 210 13.85 2.58 -5.07
C GLY A 210 13.39 2.38 -3.61
N ILE A 211 13.80 3.26 -2.70
CA ILE A 211 13.36 3.23 -1.29
C ILE A 211 11.86 3.52 -1.19
N ASP A 212 11.37 4.54 -1.90
CA ASP A 212 9.96 4.91 -1.90
C ASP A 212 9.10 3.75 -2.46
N ALA A 213 9.53 3.14 -3.58
CA ALA A 213 8.87 1.96 -4.15
C ALA A 213 8.90 0.74 -3.22
N ALA A 214 10.00 0.52 -2.49
CA ALA A 214 10.09 -0.55 -1.50
C ALA A 214 9.12 -0.33 -0.34
N LYS A 215 9.02 0.89 0.18
CA LYS A 215 8.05 1.23 1.23
C LYS A 215 6.61 1.00 0.78
N ASP A 216 6.25 1.46 -0.41
CA ASP A 216 4.90 1.29 -0.96
C ASP A 216 4.48 -0.18 -1.09
N THR A 217 5.44 -1.11 -1.21
CA THR A 217 5.18 -2.55 -1.28
C THR A 217 5.28 -3.25 0.06
N ILE A 218 6.12 -2.77 0.98
CA ILE A 218 6.29 -3.35 2.32
C ILE A 218 5.13 -2.94 3.25
N ASP A 219 4.69 -1.69 3.20
CA ASP A 219 3.64 -1.16 4.09
C ASP A 219 2.36 -2.01 4.08
N PRO A 220 1.79 -2.43 2.92
CA PRO A 220 0.65 -3.33 2.89
C PRO A 220 0.95 -4.72 3.47
N LEU A 221 2.19 -5.23 3.31
CA LEU A 221 2.60 -6.52 3.89
C LEU A 221 2.67 -6.48 5.41
N LEU A 222 3.07 -5.33 5.98
CA LEU A 222 3.15 -5.09 7.43
C LEU A 222 1.80 -4.71 8.06
N GLY A 223 0.75 -4.48 7.26
CA GLY A 223 -0.56 -4.11 7.75
C GLY A 223 -0.80 -2.60 7.77
N LYS A 224 -0.63 -1.96 6.62
CA LYS A 224 -0.99 -0.54 6.45
C LYS A 224 -2.46 -0.32 6.83
N PRO A 225 -2.79 0.74 7.60
CA PRO A 225 -4.18 1.05 7.92
C PRO A 225 -4.99 1.32 6.64
N PRO A 226 -6.29 0.96 6.65
CA PRO A 226 -7.19 1.24 5.53
C PRO A 226 -7.32 2.76 5.30
N THR A 227 -7.78 3.15 4.11
CA THR A 227 -8.04 4.56 3.84
C THR A 227 -9.27 5.03 4.62
N PRO A 228 -9.32 6.30 5.05
CA PRO A 228 -10.48 6.86 5.75
C PRO A 228 -11.79 6.71 4.95
N GLU A 229 -11.70 6.79 3.62
CA GLU A 229 -12.85 6.63 2.72
C GLU A 229 -13.41 5.21 2.79
N PHE A 230 -12.53 4.19 2.80
CA PHE A 230 -12.95 2.78 2.90
C PHE A 230 -13.55 2.46 4.26
N VAL A 231 -12.99 3.01 5.35
CA VAL A 231 -13.58 2.90 6.69
C VAL A 231 -14.98 3.48 6.71
N LYS A 232 -15.14 4.68 6.14
CA LYS A 232 -16.44 5.35 6.07
C LYS A 232 -17.46 4.57 5.23
N GLU A 233 -17.05 3.97 4.12
CA GLU A 233 -17.94 3.12 3.31
C GLU A 233 -18.45 1.90 4.10
N ILE A 234 -17.59 1.29 4.93
CA ILE A 234 -17.98 0.20 5.82
C ILE A 234 -18.98 0.71 6.88
N GLU A 235 -18.66 1.83 7.54
CA GLU A 235 -19.51 2.46 8.54
C GLU A 235 -20.89 2.81 7.99
N ASP A 236 -20.95 3.52 6.87
CA ASP A 236 -22.18 3.97 6.23
C ASP A 236 -23.06 2.75 5.84
N LEU A 237 -22.46 1.65 5.41
CA LEU A 237 -23.17 0.45 5.00
C LEU A 237 -23.73 -0.30 6.20
N VAL A 238 -22.94 -0.48 7.25
CA VAL A 238 -23.39 -1.19 8.47
C VAL A 238 -24.46 -0.38 9.22
N MET A 239 -24.25 0.94 9.35
CA MET A 239 -25.18 1.85 10.03
C MET A 239 -26.47 2.14 9.24
N ALA A 240 -26.57 1.72 7.98
CA ALA A 240 -27.83 1.80 7.22
C ALA A 240 -28.91 0.83 7.75
N HIS A 241 -28.52 -0.16 8.53
CA HIS A 241 -29.44 -1.15 9.10
C HIS A 241 -29.96 -0.69 10.47
N LYS A 242 -31.28 -0.64 10.62
CA LYS A 242 -31.98 -0.11 11.82
C LYS A 242 -31.73 -0.93 13.10
N GLU A 243 -31.32 -2.18 12.96
CA GLU A 243 -30.98 -3.10 14.05
C GLU A 243 -29.63 -2.74 14.69
N ILE A 244 -28.80 -1.92 14.03
CA ILE A 244 -27.48 -1.53 14.50
C ILE A 244 -27.55 -0.12 15.09
N SER A 245 -27.06 0.02 16.31
CA SER A 245 -27.02 1.29 17.04
C SER A 245 -25.65 1.99 16.96
N GLY A 246 -24.59 1.24 16.68
CA GLY A 246 -23.23 1.72 16.59
C GLY A 246 -22.25 0.62 16.15
N ILE A 247 -21.03 1.02 15.80
CA ILE A 247 -19.95 0.09 15.49
C ILE A 247 -18.68 0.52 16.21
N HIS A 248 -17.81 -0.45 16.54
CA HIS A 248 -16.48 -0.20 17.10
C HIS A 248 -15.53 -1.36 16.80
N ASP A 249 -14.25 -1.20 17.17
CA ASP A 249 -13.20 -2.21 17.03
C ASP A 249 -13.08 -2.77 15.59
N LEU A 250 -13.24 -1.87 14.58
CA LEU A 250 -13.04 -2.25 13.19
C LEU A 250 -11.57 -2.61 12.93
N VAL A 251 -11.32 -3.86 12.55
CA VAL A 251 -10.02 -4.35 12.13
C VAL A 251 -10.08 -4.76 10.66
N VAL A 252 -9.13 -4.29 9.87
CA VAL A 252 -9.03 -4.59 8.43
C VAL A 252 -7.73 -5.31 8.14
N HIS A 253 -7.83 -6.50 7.55
CA HIS A 253 -6.69 -7.30 7.10
C HIS A 253 -6.64 -7.31 5.58
N ASP A 254 -5.52 -6.83 5.01
CA ASP A 254 -5.25 -6.89 3.58
C ASP A 254 -4.42 -8.13 3.22
N TYR A 255 -5.00 -9.04 2.46
CA TYR A 255 -4.34 -10.20 1.87
C TYR A 255 -4.02 -10.02 0.39
N GLY A 256 -4.03 -8.78 -0.06
CA GLY A 256 -3.77 -8.38 -1.44
C GLY A 256 -5.03 -7.91 -2.16
N PRO A 257 -4.89 -7.42 -3.38
CA PRO A 257 -5.97 -6.78 -4.12
C PRO A 257 -7.21 -7.65 -4.27
N GLY A 258 -8.35 -7.13 -3.82
CA GLY A 258 -9.63 -7.83 -3.85
C GLY A 258 -9.75 -8.97 -2.82
N ARG A 259 -8.90 -8.99 -1.79
CA ARG A 259 -8.91 -9.97 -0.71
C ARG A 259 -8.72 -9.27 0.63
N VAL A 260 -9.77 -8.61 1.07
CA VAL A 260 -9.82 -7.90 2.33
C VAL A 260 -10.72 -8.69 3.29
N MET A 261 -10.23 -8.90 4.50
CA MET A 261 -11.01 -9.47 5.60
C MET A 261 -11.19 -8.41 6.68
N ILE A 262 -12.41 -8.27 7.17
CA ILE A 262 -12.73 -7.32 8.23
C ILE A 262 -13.39 -8.02 9.40
N SER A 263 -13.09 -7.54 10.58
CA SER A 263 -13.89 -7.85 11.77
C SER A 263 -14.28 -6.55 12.45
N LEU A 264 -15.50 -6.49 12.95
CA LEU A 264 -15.99 -5.35 13.71
C LEU A 264 -17.00 -5.79 14.74
N HIS A 265 -17.25 -4.93 15.72
CA HIS A 265 -18.31 -5.10 16.70
C HIS A 265 -19.48 -4.20 16.31
N ALA A 266 -20.67 -4.77 16.29
CA ALA A 266 -21.93 -4.07 16.05
C ALA A 266 -22.77 -4.02 17.32
N GLU A 267 -23.15 -2.81 17.73
CA GLU A 267 -24.00 -2.57 18.87
C GLU A 267 -25.45 -2.84 18.50
N VAL A 268 -26.09 -3.73 19.25
CA VAL A 268 -27.46 -4.16 19.00
C VAL A 268 -28.32 -4.01 20.27
N PRO A 269 -29.65 -3.81 20.17
CA PRO A 269 -30.50 -3.72 21.34
C PRO A 269 -30.50 -5.03 22.16
N ALA A 270 -30.16 -4.96 23.44
CA ALA A 270 -30.12 -6.12 24.34
C ALA A 270 -31.49 -6.81 24.51
N THR A 271 -32.59 -6.13 24.25
CA THR A 271 -33.96 -6.63 24.29
C THR A 271 -34.45 -7.22 22.97
N GLY A 272 -33.63 -7.13 21.91
CA GLY A 272 -33.98 -7.64 20.58
C GLY A 272 -33.99 -9.17 20.53
N SER A 273 -34.75 -9.72 19.58
CA SER A 273 -34.70 -11.16 19.29
C SER A 273 -33.32 -11.51 18.68
N VAL A 274 -32.62 -12.46 19.32
CA VAL A 274 -31.30 -12.94 18.82
C VAL A 274 -31.38 -13.39 17.37
N MET A 275 -32.45 -14.08 16.97
CA MET A 275 -32.64 -14.58 15.60
C MET A 275 -32.82 -13.43 14.60
N THR A 276 -33.57 -12.38 14.97
CA THR A 276 -33.77 -11.22 14.09
C THR A 276 -32.48 -10.42 13.93
N ILE A 277 -31.73 -10.27 15.01
CA ILE A 277 -30.43 -9.55 14.97
C ILE A 277 -29.42 -10.35 14.18
N HIS A 278 -29.34 -11.68 14.35
CA HIS A 278 -28.47 -12.55 13.60
C HIS A 278 -28.76 -12.47 12.09
N ASP A 279 -30.03 -12.52 11.69
CA ASP A 279 -30.43 -12.39 10.29
C ASP A 279 -30.02 -11.02 9.69
N ALA A 280 -30.15 -9.94 10.46
CA ALA A 280 -29.68 -8.63 10.04
C ALA A 280 -28.16 -8.60 9.83
N ILE A 281 -27.39 -9.19 10.76
CA ILE A 281 -25.93 -9.28 10.64
C ILE A 281 -25.50 -10.11 9.44
N ASP A 282 -26.09 -11.28 9.23
CA ASP A 282 -25.80 -12.13 8.06
C ASP A 282 -26.05 -11.36 6.74
N ASN A 283 -27.15 -10.60 6.69
CA ASN A 283 -27.44 -9.74 5.53
C ASN A 283 -26.39 -8.63 5.35
N ILE A 284 -25.90 -8.01 6.44
CA ILE A 284 -24.84 -6.98 6.40
C ILE A 284 -23.54 -7.60 5.90
N GLU A 285 -23.12 -8.76 6.43
CA GLU A 285 -21.91 -9.46 5.98
C GLU A 285 -21.95 -9.77 4.48
N GLN A 286 -23.09 -10.27 3.98
CA GLN A 286 -23.30 -10.51 2.56
C GLN A 286 -23.31 -9.21 1.74
N GLU A 287 -23.85 -8.12 2.27
CA GLU A 287 -23.85 -6.83 1.59
C GLU A 287 -22.45 -6.23 1.48
N LEU A 288 -21.64 -6.31 2.54
CA LEU A 288 -20.22 -5.96 2.54
C LEU A 288 -19.45 -6.76 1.50
N HIS A 289 -19.69 -8.08 1.44
CA HIS A 289 -19.08 -8.93 0.42
C HIS A 289 -19.47 -8.50 -1.02
N ARG A 290 -20.73 -8.24 -1.28
CA ARG A 290 -21.21 -7.87 -2.63
C ARG A 290 -20.78 -6.47 -3.07
N LYS A 291 -20.79 -5.47 -2.17
CA LYS A 291 -20.51 -4.07 -2.51
C LYS A 291 -19.04 -3.72 -2.43
N LEU A 292 -18.33 -4.21 -1.39
CA LEU A 292 -16.94 -3.86 -1.11
C LEU A 292 -15.95 -4.99 -1.43
N GLY A 293 -16.44 -6.20 -1.70
CA GLY A 293 -15.60 -7.37 -2.01
C GLY A 293 -14.75 -7.84 -0.81
N CYS A 294 -15.19 -7.57 0.42
CA CYS A 294 -14.51 -8.00 1.64
C CYS A 294 -15.25 -9.16 2.32
N GLU A 295 -14.50 -10.04 2.97
CA GLU A 295 -15.03 -11.06 3.89
C GLU A 295 -15.19 -10.41 5.26
N ALA A 296 -16.41 -10.37 5.79
CA ALA A 296 -16.72 -9.72 7.06
C ALA A 296 -17.11 -10.72 8.13
N VAL A 297 -16.67 -10.47 9.38
CA VAL A 297 -17.16 -11.14 10.58
C VAL A 297 -17.60 -10.07 11.57
N ILE A 298 -18.87 -10.07 11.95
CA ILE A 298 -19.47 -9.07 12.83
C ILE A 298 -19.80 -9.69 14.17
N HIS A 299 -19.17 -9.20 15.24
CA HIS A 299 -19.49 -9.55 16.60
C HIS A 299 -20.66 -8.72 17.09
N MET A 300 -21.71 -9.39 17.64
CA MET A 300 -22.86 -8.70 18.22
C MET A 300 -22.57 -8.27 19.66
N ASP A 301 -22.66 -6.98 19.94
CA ASP A 301 -22.59 -6.43 21.31
C ASP A 301 -23.97 -5.94 21.77
N PRO A 302 -24.71 -6.73 22.59
CA PRO A 302 -26.01 -6.32 23.11
C PRO A 302 -25.84 -5.15 24.09
N ILE A 303 -26.39 -3.97 23.73
CA ILE A 303 -26.34 -2.77 24.60
C ILE A 303 -27.67 -2.55 25.30
N ALA A 304 -27.60 -2.33 26.61
CA ALA A 304 -28.73 -1.88 27.44
C ALA A 304 -28.70 -0.34 27.51
N THR A 305 -29.41 0.34 26.60
CA THR A 305 -29.43 1.80 26.49
C THR A 305 -30.15 2.53 27.62
N ASP A 306 -31.15 1.89 28.23
CA ASP A 306 -32.06 2.52 29.21
C ASP A 306 -31.83 2.09 30.67
N ASN A 307 -30.66 1.59 31.01
CA ASN A 307 -30.39 1.07 32.33
C ASN A 307 -29.81 2.18 33.24
N SER A 308 -30.52 2.48 34.34
CA SER A 308 -30.04 3.37 35.41
C SER A 308 -28.62 3.01 35.90
N THR A 309 -28.26 1.73 35.83
CA THR A 309 -26.92 1.22 36.14
C THR A 309 -25.85 1.77 35.21
N THR A 310 -26.11 1.90 33.90
CA THR A 310 -25.17 2.46 32.90
C THR A 310 -24.84 3.91 33.22
N VAL A 311 -25.88 4.71 33.55
CA VAL A 311 -25.70 6.13 33.91
C VAL A 311 -24.91 6.27 35.20
N VAL A 312 -25.23 5.46 36.23
CA VAL A 312 -24.51 5.48 37.50
C VAL A 312 -23.04 5.10 37.32
N LEU A 313 -22.76 4.06 36.55
CA LEU A 313 -21.39 3.61 36.29
C LEU A 313 -20.59 4.65 35.48
N ARG A 314 -21.21 5.24 34.46
CA ARG A 314 -20.57 6.33 33.69
C ARG A 314 -20.15 7.48 34.59
N ASN A 315 -21.07 7.98 35.43
CA ASN A 315 -20.78 9.10 36.32
C ASN A 315 -19.64 8.75 37.30
N LYS A 316 -19.67 7.54 37.86
CA LYS A 316 -18.63 7.06 38.78
C LYS A 316 -17.28 6.91 38.13
N ILE A 317 -17.22 6.44 36.89
CA ILE A 317 -15.95 6.35 36.11
C ILE A 317 -15.46 7.75 35.75
N THR A 318 -16.33 8.70 35.43
CA THR A 318 -15.96 10.10 35.21
C THR A 318 -15.36 10.71 36.48
N GLU A 319 -15.95 10.47 37.66
CA GLU A 319 -15.35 10.90 38.93
C GLU A 319 -13.98 10.30 39.17
N LEU A 320 -13.80 8.98 38.88
CA LEU A 320 -12.48 8.34 39.00
C LEU A 320 -11.44 8.91 38.01
N ALA A 321 -11.85 9.27 36.79
CA ALA A 321 -10.99 9.93 35.83
C ALA A 321 -10.55 11.33 36.35
N HIS A 322 -11.48 12.09 36.94
CA HIS A 322 -11.19 13.38 37.57
C HIS A 322 -10.28 13.25 38.79
N CYS A 323 -10.22 12.10 39.48
CA CYS A 323 -9.26 11.85 40.55
C CYS A 323 -7.81 11.75 40.01
N ILE A 324 -7.63 11.36 38.75
CA ILE A 324 -6.32 11.36 38.09
C ILE A 324 -5.97 12.80 37.66
N ASP A 325 -6.89 13.43 36.94
CA ASP A 325 -6.77 14.83 36.55
C ASP A 325 -8.14 15.39 36.13
N PRO A 326 -8.54 16.58 36.64
CA PRO A 326 -9.82 17.20 36.29
C PRO A 326 -10.01 17.52 34.80
N ALA A 327 -8.92 17.56 34.03
CA ALA A 327 -8.95 17.81 32.58
C ALA A 327 -9.34 16.59 31.74
N LEU A 328 -9.39 15.38 32.33
CA LEU A 328 -9.82 14.18 31.65
C LEU A 328 -11.34 14.15 31.49
N SER A 329 -11.85 13.71 30.36
CA SER A 329 -13.28 13.48 30.14
C SER A 329 -13.55 12.10 29.58
N ILE A 330 -14.73 11.56 29.90
CA ILE A 330 -15.19 10.25 29.44
C ILE A 330 -16.27 10.48 28.39
N HIS A 331 -16.10 9.86 27.22
CA HIS A 331 -17.04 9.90 26.11
C HIS A 331 -17.44 8.48 25.69
N ASP A 332 -18.54 8.35 24.97
CA ASP A 332 -19.05 7.12 24.35
C ASP A 332 -19.10 5.91 25.29
N PHE A 333 -19.54 6.16 26.54
CA PHE A 333 -19.62 5.12 27.56
C PHE A 333 -20.70 4.10 27.22
N ARG A 334 -20.32 2.84 27.14
CA ARG A 334 -21.15 1.71 26.77
C ARG A 334 -20.97 0.58 27.79
N MET A 335 -22.04 -0.14 28.05
CA MET A 335 -22.02 -1.31 28.93
C MET A 335 -22.65 -2.49 28.22
N VAL A 336 -21.88 -3.56 28.03
CA VAL A 336 -22.35 -4.83 27.48
C VAL A 336 -22.45 -5.84 28.63
N PRO A 337 -23.65 -6.05 29.19
CA PRO A 337 -23.83 -6.96 30.32
C PRO A 337 -23.82 -8.41 29.87
N GLY A 338 -23.03 -9.24 30.54
CA GLY A 338 -23.00 -10.69 30.36
C GLY A 338 -23.30 -11.44 31.67
N PRO A 339 -23.61 -12.74 31.61
CA PRO A 339 -23.90 -13.55 32.80
C PRO A 339 -22.67 -13.77 33.70
N THR A 340 -21.47 -13.82 33.14
CA THR A 340 -20.22 -14.05 33.86
C THR A 340 -19.41 -12.77 34.07
N HIS A 341 -19.44 -11.84 33.10
CA HIS A 341 -18.70 -10.57 33.13
C HIS A 341 -19.53 -9.48 32.43
N THR A 342 -19.11 -8.24 32.61
CA THR A 342 -19.69 -7.09 31.94
C THR A 342 -18.54 -6.32 31.27
N ASN A 343 -18.66 -6.00 29.98
CA ASN A 343 -17.71 -5.16 29.29
C ASN A 343 -18.08 -3.70 29.49
N LEU A 344 -17.10 -2.89 29.89
CA LEU A 344 -17.19 -1.43 29.96
C LEU A 344 -16.31 -0.87 28.88
N ILE A 345 -16.91 -0.19 27.92
CA ILE A 345 -16.24 0.37 26.74
C ILE A 345 -16.46 1.89 26.79
N PHE A 346 -15.39 2.65 26.73
CA PHE A 346 -15.48 4.11 26.73
C PHE A 346 -14.19 4.76 26.24
N ASP A 347 -14.33 6.01 25.83
CA ASP A 347 -13.22 6.85 25.39
C ASP A 347 -12.74 7.73 26.53
N VAL A 348 -11.41 7.91 26.64
CA VAL A 348 -10.81 8.89 27.52
C VAL A 348 -10.15 9.98 26.68
N VAL A 349 -10.67 11.19 26.76
CA VAL A 349 -10.08 12.34 26.07
C VAL A 349 -9.05 13.02 26.98
N THR A 350 -7.82 13.13 26.49
CA THR A 350 -6.71 13.81 27.12
C THR A 350 -6.43 15.13 26.39
N PRO A 351 -6.23 16.26 27.06
CA PRO A 351 -5.84 17.52 26.43
C PRO A 351 -4.50 17.41 25.68
N PHE A 352 -4.33 18.22 24.63
CA PHE A 352 -3.06 18.29 23.93
C PHE A 352 -1.92 18.70 24.87
N GLY A 353 -0.81 17.94 24.85
CA GLY A 353 0.33 18.18 25.76
C GLY A 353 0.11 17.72 27.19
N PHE A 354 -0.81 16.78 27.41
CA PHE A 354 -1.08 16.22 28.74
C PHE A 354 0.17 15.61 29.38
N ARG A 355 0.34 15.77 30.70
CA ARG A 355 1.56 15.40 31.45
C ARG A 355 1.85 13.90 31.51
N LEU A 356 0.83 13.05 31.36
CA LEU A 356 0.95 11.59 31.41
C LEU A 356 0.77 11.02 29.99
N GLU A 357 1.50 9.95 29.69
CA GLU A 357 1.25 9.17 28.49
C GLU A 357 -0.10 8.46 28.59
N ASP A 358 -0.78 8.28 27.47
CA ASP A 358 -2.11 7.66 27.42
C ASP A 358 -2.14 6.25 28.03
N ALA A 359 -1.07 5.47 27.84
CA ALA A 359 -0.91 4.14 28.45
C ALA A 359 -0.91 4.21 29.97
N GLU A 360 -0.33 5.27 30.54
CA GLU A 360 -0.28 5.50 32.00
C GLU A 360 -1.65 5.92 32.52
N VAL A 361 -2.36 6.82 31.82
CA VAL A 361 -3.74 7.20 32.15
C VAL A 361 -4.66 5.97 32.15
N ALA A 362 -4.58 5.15 31.09
CA ALA A 362 -5.36 3.93 30.99
C ALA A 362 -5.02 2.93 32.12
N ARG A 363 -3.76 2.81 32.51
CA ARG A 363 -3.32 1.93 33.60
C ARG A 363 -3.89 2.40 34.94
N GLN A 364 -3.76 3.70 35.25
CA GLN A 364 -4.25 4.28 36.50
C GLN A 364 -5.77 4.19 36.59
N LEU A 365 -6.49 4.52 35.53
CA LEU A 365 -7.95 4.45 35.50
C LEU A 365 -8.46 3.02 35.67
N ARG A 366 -7.85 2.04 34.98
CA ARG A 366 -8.18 0.63 35.20
C ARG A 366 -7.96 0.18 36.64
N ALA A 367 -6.87 0.63 37.28
CA ALA A 367 -6.61 0.30 38.68
C ALA A 367 -7.68 0.89 39.62
N LEU A 368 -8.06 2.17 39.43
CA LEU A 368 -9.12 2.82 40.18
C LEU A 368 -10.48 2.13 40.00
N ILE A 369 -10.85 1.83 38.75
CA ILE A 369 -12.11 1.13 38.47
C ILE A 369 -12.14 -0.23 39.16
N ARG A 370 -11.07 -1.00 39.09
CA ARG A 370 -10.95 -2.30 39.78
C ARG A 370 -11.07 -2.15 41.30
N THR A 371 -10.55 -1.09 41.88
CA THR A 371 -10.57 -0.88 43.35
C THR A 371 -11.92 -0.40 43.85
N PHE A 372 -12.56 0.53 43.13
CA PHE A 372 -13.74 1.24 43.65
C PHE A 372 -15.10 0.76 43.09
N ILE A 373 -15.07 0.05 41.95
CA ILE A 373 -16.32 -0.43 41.32
C ILE A 373 -16.49 -1.96 41.50
N LEU A 374 -15.45 -2.70 41.87
CA LEU A 374 -15.30 -4.13 41.69
C LEU A 374 -15.03 -5.01 42.91
N PRO A 375 -15.99 -5.25 43.81
CA PRO A 375 -15.86 -6.47 44.57
C PRO A 375 -16.71 -7.67 44.09
N ALA A 376 -17.63 -7.51 43.13
CA ALA A 376 -18.64 -8.56 42.89
C ALA A 376 -18.84 -9.10 41.47
N LYS A 377 -18.35 -8.44 40.41
CA LYS A 377 -18.44 -8.94 39.02
C LYS A 377 -17.14 -8.73 38.28
N LEU A 378 -16.73 -9.68 37.43
CA LEU A 378 -15.64 -9.51 36.50
C LEU A 378 -16.08 -8.49 35.43
N TYR A 379 -15.37 -7.35 35.36
CA TYR A 379 -15.53 -6.37 34.27
C TYR A 379 -14.29 -6.38 33.37
N ASN A 380 -14.49 -6.50 32.06
CA ASN A 380 -13.49 -6.19 31.10
C ASN A 380 -13.57 -4.69 30.78
N ILE A 381 -12.45 -4.01 30.82
CA ILE A 381 -12.40 -2.57 30.61
C ILE A 381 -11.63 -2.31 29.31
N THR A 382 -12.34 -1.90 28.30
CA THR A 382 -11.78 -1.44 27.03
C THR A 382 -11.81 0.08 27.01
N ILE A 383 -10.62 0.69 26.97
CA ILE A 383 -10.46 2.13 26.83
C ILE A 383 -10.00 2.35 25.40
N ILE A 384 -10.88 2.94 24.59
CA ILE A 384 -10.60 3.35 23.22
C ILE A 384 -10.00 4.76 23.28
N LYS A 385 -9.06 5.02 22.43
CA LYS A 385 -8.23 6.22 22.47
C LYS A 385 -8.70 7.22 21.42
N TRP A 386 -9.00 8.46 21.87
CA TRP A 386 -9.11 9.61 20.97
C TRP A 386 -8.10 10.69 21.37
N ARG A 387 -7.44 11.21 20.32
CA ARG A 387 -6.59 12.38 20.44
C ARG A 387 -7.38 13.64 20.13
#